data_b693f63ae87cdde261191102d0b5dcd1
#
_entry.id   b693f63ae87cdde261191102d0b5dcd1
#
_cell.length_a   1.000
_cell.length_b   1.000
_cell.length_c   1.000
_cell.angle_alpha   90.00
_cell.angle_beta   90.00
_cell.angle_gamma   90.00
#
_symmetry.space_group_name_H-M   'P 1'
#
loop_
_entity.id
_entity.type
_entity.pdbx_description
1 polymer ?
#
loop_
_entity_poly.entity_id
_entity_poly.type
_entity_poly.pdbx_seq_one_letter_code
_entity_poly.pdbx_strand_id
1 'polypeptide(L)'
;MKNSEFMIGCNYWASNAGAEMWKNWDENVVEDDLRVLSENGIKYLRVFPNWRDFQPVHPVLRNNGAIIEYRLENDKIPDNPYYLNREMLNRFEKFCALCD
;
A
#
# COMPACT_ATOMS: atom_id res chain seq x y z
N MET A 1 -12.33 -24.81 -18.62
CA MET A 1 -12.58 -23.78 -17.64
C MET A 1 -13.88 -23.08 -17.98
N LYS A 2 -14.72 -23.02 -17.02
CA LYS A 2 -16.03 -22.44 -17.24
C LYS A 2 -15.98 -20.93 -17.45
N ASN A 3 -14.97 -20.29 -16.88
CA ASN A 3 -14.83 -18.86 -16.91
C ASN A 3 -13.80 -18.47 -17.98
N SER A 4 -14.25 -17.80 -19.01
CA SER A 4 -13.41 -17.31 -20.09
C SER A 4 -13.22 -15.81 -20.07
N GLU A 5 -13.53 -15.15 -18.95
CA GLU A 5 -13.36 -13.72 -18.82
C GLU A 5 -11.89 -13.32 -18.86
N PHE A 6 -11.60 -12.25 -19.58
CA PHE A 6 -10.34 -11.57 -19.46
C PHE A 6 -10.27 -10.85 -18.13
N MET A 7 -9.15 -11.03 -17.46
CA MET A 7 -8.85 -10.25 -16.26
C MET A 7 -8.17 -8.96 -16.67
N ILE A 8 -8.97 -7.91 -16.86
CA ILE A 8 -8.45 -6.58 -17.19
C ILE A 8 -8.23 -5.82 -15.91
N GLY A 9 -6.99 -5.43 -15.68
CA GLY A 9 -6.63 -4.67 -14.50
C GLY A 9 -5.57 -3.63 -14.80
N CYS A 10 -5.21 -2.89 -13.79
CA CYS A 10 -4.16 -1.89 -13.90
C CYS A 10 -3.39 -1.76 -12.58
N ASN A 11 -2.21 -1.16 -12.67
CA ASN A 11 -1.51 -0.69 -11.48
C ASN A 11 -2.26 0.51 -10.93
N TYR A 12 -2.39 0.56 -9.60
CA TYR A 12 -3.10 1.66 -8.97
C TYR A 12 -2.28 2.28 -7.83
N TRP A 13 -2.26 3.57 -7.81
CA TRP A 13 -1.97 4.39 -6.64
C TRP A 13 -2.84 5.64 -6.66
N ALA A 14 -3.06 6.24 -5.50
CA ALA A 14 -4.00 7.36 -5.38
C ALA A 14 -3.58 8.55 -6.25
N SER A 15 -4.56 9.16 -6.89
CA SER A 15 -4.34 10.26 -7.83
C SER A 15 -3.70 11.49 -7.17
N ASN A 16 -3.88 11.67 -5.87
CA ASN A 16 -3.34 12.82 -5.13
C ASN A 16 -1.95 12.58 -4.55
N ALA A 17 -1.54 11.33 -4.37
CA ALA A 17 -0.34 11.02 -3.59
C ALA A 17 0.61 10.02 -4.25
N GLY A 18 0.18 9.34 -5.31
CA GLY A 18 0.99 8.33 -5.97
C GLY A 18 1.39 7.21 -5.03
N ALA A 19 2.67 6.82 -5.06
CA ALA A 19 3.19 5.74 -4.22
C ALA A 19 3.15 6.07 -2.72
N GLU A 20 2.98 7.32 -2.35
CA GLU A 20 2.86 7.77 -0.96
C GLU A 20 1.43 7.65 -0.42
N MET A 21 0.52 7.00 -1.15
CA MET A 21 -0.89 6.95 -0.79
C MET A 21 -1.17 6.38 0.59
N TRP A 22 -0.40 5.40 1.04
CA TRP A 22 -0.62 4.79 2.34
C TRP A 22 -0.23 5.71 3.48
N LYS A 23 0.85 6.45 3.31
CA LYS A 23 1.34 7.43 4.26
C LYS A 23 0.48 8.68 4.27
N ASN A 24 0.07 9.14 3.11
CA ASN A 24 -0.77 10.33 2.91
C ASN A 24 -2.20 9.92 2.53
N TRP A 25 -2.79 9.08 3.35
CA TRP A 25 -4.08 8.46 3.08
C TRP A 25 -5.21 9.48 3.05
N ASP A 26 -5.97 9.48 1.94
CA ASP A 26 -7.20 10.24 1.80
C ASP A 26 -8.27 9.30 1.25
N GLU A 27 -9.15 8.84 2.12
CA GLU A 27 -10.19 7.88 1.78
C GLU A 27 -11.10 8.36 0.67
N ASN A 28 -11.44 9.66 0.67
CA ASN A 28 -12.34 10.23 -0.34
C ASN A 28 -11.73 10.18 -1.72
N VAL A 29 -10.44 10.50 -1.84
CA VAL A 29 -9.73 10.42 -3.11
C VAL A 29 -9.67 8.99 -3.61
N VAL A 30 -9.34 8.05 -2.74
CA VAL A 30 -9.27 6.64 -3.09
C VAL A 30 -10.64 6.13 -3.54
N GLU A 31 -11.69 6.45 -2.81
CA GLU A 31 -13.05 6.06 -3.17
C GLU A 31 -13.44 6.60 -4.55
N ASP A 32 -13.16 7.87 -4.82
CA ASP A 32 -13.44 8.48 -6.12
C ASP A 32 -12.65 7.80 -7.25
N ASP A 33 -11.37 7.54 -7.02
CA ASP A 33 -10.52 6.85 -7.99
C ASP A 33 -11.08 5.47 -8.31
N LEU A 34 -11.43 4.70 -7.28
CA LEU A 34 -11.97 3.34 -7.45
C LEU A 34 -13.31 3.36 -8.18
N ARG A 35 -14.15 4.34 -7.90
CA ARG A 35 -15.42 4.47 -8.60
C ARG A 35 -15.21 4.72 -10.08
N VAL A 36 -14.32 5.62 -10.45
CA VAL A 36 -14.00 5.91 -11.86
C VAL A 36 -13.48 4.67 -12.56
N LEU A 37 -12.58 3.92 -11.92
CA LEU A 37 -12.04 2.70 -12.49
C LEU A 37 -13.13 1.64 -12.70
N SER A 38 -14.00 1.47 -11.71
CA SER A 38 -15.11 0.54 -11.78
C SER A 38 -16.08 0.91 -12.90
N GLU A 39 -16.42 2.18 -13.04
CA GLU A 39 -17.29 2.67 -14.09
C GLU A 39 -16.71 2.46 -15.50
N ASN A 40 -15.41 2.33 -15.60
CA ASN A 40 -14.70 2.08 -16.86
C ASN A 40 -14.31 0.62 -17.06
N GLY A 41 -14.89 -0.28 -16.27
CA GLY A 41 -14.73 -1.72 -16.45
C GLY A 41 -13.44 -2.32 -15.90
N ILE A 42 -12.67 -1.57 -15.12
CA ILE A 42 -11.47 -2.09 -14.49
C ILE A 42 -11.85 -2.82 -13.21
N LYS A 43 -11.62 -4.14 -13.17
CA LYS A 43 -12.05 -5.00 -12.06
C LYS A 43 -10.90 -5.52 -11.20
N TYR A 44 -9.66 -5.40 -11.66
CA TYR A 44 -8.50 -5.93 -10.97
C TYR A 44 -7.45 -4.85 -10.81
N LEU A 45 -6.90 -4.73 -9.61
CA LEU A 45 -5.89 -3.73 -9.30
C LEU A 45 -4.64 -4.37 -8.73
N ARG A 46 -3.50 -3.86 -9.14
CA ARG A 46 -2.24 -4.17 -8.52
C ARG A 46 -1.84 -2.95 -7.70
N VAL A 47 -1.70 -3.13 -6.39
CA VAL A 47 -1.37 -2.05 -5.47
C VAL A 47 0.02 -2.25 -4.86
N PHE A 48 0.57 -1.20 -4.26
CA PHE A 48 1.97 -1.18 -3.85
C PHE A 48 2.10 -0.67 -2.40
N PRO A 49 1.85 -1.53 -1.40
CA PRO A 49 2.14 -1.18 -0.01
C PRO A 49 3.65 -1.05 0.17
N ASN A 50 4.10 0.13 0.58
CA ASN A 50 5.52 0.36 0.82
C ASN A 50 5.98 -0.33 2.09
N TRP A 51 7.08 -1.07 2.01
CA TRP A 51 7.62 -1.77 3.16
C TRP A 51 7.81 -0.85 4.37
N ARG A 52 8.43 0.31 4.18
CA ARG A 52 8.73 1.24 5.29
C ARG A 52 7.50 1.85 5.93
N ASP A 53 6.41 1.97 5.19
CA ASP A 53 5.15 2.48 5.74
C ASP A 53 4.48 1.45 6.64
N PHE A 54 4.50 0.18 6.22
CA PHE A 54 3.82 -0.90 6.93
C PHE A 54 4.69 -1.52 8.03
N GLN A 55 6.00 -1.45 7.89
CA GLN A 55 6.95 -1.91 8.89
C GLN A 55 8.00 -0.82 9.08
N PRO A 56 8.02 -0.14 10.22
CA PRO A 56 8.89 1.03 10.40
C PRO A 56 10.36 0.63 10.49
N VAL A 57 11.01 0.58 9.34
CA VAL A 57 12.41 0.21 9.21
C VAL A 57 13.22 1.36 8.64
N HIS A 58 14.50 1.36 8.94
CA HIS A 58 15.45 2.28 8.35
C HIS A 58 16.68 1.53 7.84
N PRO A 59 17.31 1.99 6.76
CA PRO A 59 18.52 1.35 6.25
C PRO A 59 19.72 1.68 7.14
N VAL A 60 20.60 0.71 7.32
CA VAL A 60 21.93 0.91 7.92
C VAL A 60 22.91 0.91 6.76
N LEU A 61 23.67 2.00 6.63
CA LEU A 61 24.53 2.23 5.48
C LEU A 61 26.00 2.03 5.81
N ARG A 62 26.75 1.59 4.82
CA ARG A 62 28.22 1.62 4.85
C ARG A 62 28.70 3.04 4.51
N ASN A 63 30.00 3.28 4.73
CA ASN A 63 30.60 4.58 4.41
C ASN A 63 30.48 4.97 2.94
N ASN A 64 30.38 3.97 2.05
CA ASN A 64 30.22 4.21 0.62
C ASN A 64 28.76 4.38 0.18
N GLY A 65 27.82 4.41 1.13
CA GLY A 65 26.40 4.55 0.84
C GLY A 65 25.66 3.26 0.54
N ALA A 66 26.33 2.11 0.50
CA ALA A 66 25.67 0.82 0.27
C ALA A 66 24.86 0.40 1.49
N ILE A 67 23.67 -0.16 1.25
CA ILE A 67 22.81 -0.64 2.32
C ILE A 67 23.33 -2.00 2.81
N ILE A 68 23.58 -2.09 4.14
CA ILE A 68 24.01 -3.32 4.78
C ILE A 68 22.80 -4.13 5.25
N GLU A 69 21.86 -3.46 5.91
CA GLU A 69 20.68 -4.09 6.51
C GLU A 69 19.60 -3.05 6.75
N TYR A 70 18.39 -3.55 7.09
CA TYR A 70 17.30 -2.72 7.56
C TYR A 70 17.03 -3.05 9.02
N ARG A 71 16.78 -2.04 9.84
CA ARG A 71 16.43 -2.18 11.25
C ARG A 71 15.15 -1.47 11.57
N LEU A 72 14.42 -1.98 12.56
CA LEU A 72 13.23 -1.30 13.07
C LEU A 72 13.64 -0.02 13.78
N GLU A 73 12.83 1.02 13.63
CA GLU A 73 13.03 2.27 14.35
C GLU A 73 12.64 2.07 15.82
N ASN A 74 13.59 2.30 16.74
CA ASN A 74 13.43 1.97 18.15
C ASN A 74 12.22 2.64 18.82
N ASP A 75 11.95 3.88 18.44
CA ASP A 75 10.83 4.67 19.01
C ASP A 75 9.48 4.37 18.35
N LYS A 76 9.46 3.49 17.36
CA LYS A 76 8.26 3.17 16.57
C LYS A 76 8.00 1.68 16.46
N ILE A 77 8.59 0.87 17.34
CA ILE A 77 8.41 -0.58 17.26
C ILE A 77 6.95 -0.94 17.56
N PRO A 78 6.22 -1.54 16.60
CA PRO A 78 4.84 -1.95 16.82
C PRO A 78 4.73 -3.09 17.84
N ASP A 79 3.56 -3.21 18.45
CA ASP A 79 3.27 -4.14 19.53
C ASP A 79 2.74 -5.50 19.06
N ASN A 80 3.02 -5.90 17.83
CA ASN A 80 2.54 -7.16 17.26
C ASN A 80 3.72 -8.04 16.82
N PRO A 81 3.50 -9.37 16.65
CA PRO A 81 4.58 -10.31 16.33
C PRO A 81 5.31 -10.05 15.02
N TYR A 82 4.67 -9.36 14.08
CA TYR A 82 5.25 -9.09 12.77
C TYR A 82 5.78 -7.68 12.65
N TYR A 83 5.72 -6.89 13.71
CA TYR A 83 6.19 -5.50 13.75
C TYR A 83 5.56 -4.63 12.66
N LEU A 84 4.27 -4.84 12.39
CA LEU A 84 3.54 -4.08 11.38
C LEU A 84 2.87 -2.86 11.99
N ASN A 85 2.91 -1.76 11.27
CA ASN A 85 2.24 -0.52 11.65
C ASN A 85 0.73 -0.70 11.56
N ARG A 86 0.03 -0.60 12.70
CA ARG A 86 -1.41 -0.83 12.76
C ARG A 86 -2.21 0.20 11.98
N GLU A 87 -1.78 1.45 11.98
CA GLU A 87 -2.44 2.49 11.22
C GLU A 87 -2.41 2.19 9.72
N MET A 88 -1.27 1.74 9.21
CA MET A 88 -1.14 1.34 7.81
C MET A 88 -1.98 0.11 7.50
N LEU A 89 -2.00 -0.87 8.39
CA LEU A 89 -2.87 -2.05 8.23
C LEU A 89 -4.33 -1.67 8.18
N ASN A 90 -4.75 -0.74 9.03
CA ASN A 90 -6.14 -0.27 9.03
C ASN A 90 -6.48 0.43 7.71
N ARG A 91 -5.56 1.21 7.17
CA ARG A 91 -5.74 1.84 5.87
C ARG A 91 -5.83 0.82 4.74
N PHE A 92 -5.02 -0.22 4.79
CA PHE A 92 -5.08 -1.32 3.81
C PHE A 92 -6.40 -2.07 3.90
N GLU A 93 -6.85 -2.37 5.11
CA GLU A 93 -8.14 -3.01 5.34
C GLU A 93 -9.28 -2.15 4.80
N LYS A 94 -9.23 -0.84 5.05
CA LYS A 94 -10.20 0.10 4.51
C LYS A 94 -10.20 0.11 2.99
N PHE A 95 -9.02 0.10 2.40
CA PHE A 95 -8.87 0.02 0.95
C PHE A 95 -9.56 -1.24 0.39
N CYS A 96 -9.31 -2.38 1.00
CA CYS A 96 -9.94 -3.63 0.57
C CYS A 96 -11.47 -3.57 0.67
N ALA A 97 -11.99 -2.95 1.72
CA ALA A 97 -13.43 -2.75 1.88
C ALA A 97 -14.01 -1.84 0.79
N LEU A 98 -13.28 -0.79 0.41
CA LEU A 98 -13.72 0.10 -0.66
C LEU A 98 -13.71 -0.58 -2.03
N CYS A 99 -12.87 -1.60 -2.22
CA CYS A 99 -12.81 -2.35 -3.47
C CYS A 99 -14.01 -3.27 -3.68
N ASP A 100 -14.76 -3.59 -2.65
CA ASP A 100 -15.96 -4.43 -2.76
C ASP A 100 -17.17 -3.64 -3.40
#